data_b560f8aa80d7db4a22accc8b6a846c2a
#
_entry.id   b560f8aa80d7db4a22accc8b6a846c2a
#
_cell.length_a   1.000
_cell.length_b   1.000
_cell.length_c   1.000
_cell.angle_alpha   90.00
_cell.angle_beta   90.00
_cell.angle_gamma   90.00
#
_symmetry.space_group_name_H-M   'P 1'
#
loop_
_entity.id
_entity.type
_entity.pdbx_description
1 polymer ?
#
loop_
_entity_poly.entity_id
_entity_poly.type
_entity_poly.pdbx_seq_one_letter_code
_entity_poly.pdbx_strand_id
1 'polypeptide(L)'
;AACEQLEAALLEEYQDREQKIAPLSRLAYQKEREAQDKEKLFVFDEVAAKTNASQAEVCVLVESPEQARVALKAGANRLYATTDALAETSWPEDLLAKVTPWLDEVCREIDHMRLDPYVAAGKQIAVGNISELALAVERGAIPEVRECIPVHNDYALQALADMGAEGVWLNSELTLQEICHMARNASIPVGYMVSGRIRTMTTEHCILMSTGKCIHDCDACKLRLEEHTLRGIDNDYMPVRTDRHGRSKIWSPKLFDGVPEMAEMLSCGVKRFMVDATLLSAEQTREATSRVAAAIAATASGASLPARLKDASVGHLFSPIG
;
A
#
# COMPACT_ATOMS: atom_id res chain seq x y z
N ALA A 1 -26.09 -28.90 -31.67
CA ALA A 1 -25.15 -29.84 -32.30
C ALA A 1 -23.75 -29.24 -32.55
N ALA A 2 -23.60 -28.26 -33.47
CA ALA A 2 -22.25 -27.72 -33.79
C ALA A 2 -21.63 -26.93 -32.63
N CYS A 3 -22.39 -26.08 -31.93
CA CYS A 3 -21.92 -25.33 -30.76
C CYS A 3 -21.58 -26.26 -29.58
N GLU A 4 -22.37 -27.28 -29.35
CA GLU A 4 -22.11 -28.28 -28.30
C GLU A 4 -20.86 -29.12 -28.59
N GLN A 5 -20.59 -29.42 -29.88
CA GLN A 5 -19.36 -30.12 -30.28
C GLN A 5 -18.13 -29.22 -30.12
N LEU A 6 -18.23 -27.92 -30.43
CA LEU A 6 -17.16 -26.96 -30.23
C LEU A 6 -16.88 -26.75 -28.73
N GLU A 7 -17.91 -26.62 -27.93
CA GLU A 7 -17.80 -26.48 -26.48
C GLU A 7 -17.15 -27.73 -25.86
N ALA A 8 -17.57 -28.93 -26.28
CA ALA A 8 -16.98 -30.18 -25.81
C ALA A 8 -15.48 -30.28 -26.19
N ALA A 9 -15.11 -29.90 -27.42
CA ALA A 9 -13.71 -29.91 -27.87
C ALA A 9 -12.84 -28.90 -27.13
N LEU A 10 -13.37 -27.70 -26.86
CA LEU A 10 -12.67 -26.68 -26.08
C LEU A 10 -12.46 -27.12 -24.62
N LEU A 11 -13.48 -27.76 -24.01
CA LEU A 11 -13.38 -28.27 -22.65
C LEU A 11 -12.39 -29.44 -22.55
N GLU A 12 -12.35 -30.31 -23.54
CA GLU A 12 -11.39 -31.42 -23.58
C GLU A 12 -9.95 -30.93 -23.72
N GLU A 13 -9.70 -29.95 -24.57
CA GLU A 13 -8.39 -29.31 -24.71
C GLU A 13 -7.96 -28.61 -23.42
N TYR A 14 -8.86 -27.94 -22.71
CA TYR A 14 -8.62 -27.30 -21.43
C TYR A 14 -8.29 -28.31 -20.34
N GLN A 15 -9.05 -29.41 -20.23
CA GLN A 15 -8.79 -30.48 -19.26
C GLN A 15 -7.45 -31.18 -19.52
N ASP A 16 -7.13 -31.44 -20.79
CA ASP A 16 -5.85 -32.05 -21.18
C ASP A 16 -4.65 -31.13 -20.82
N ARG A 17 -4.83 -29.82 -20.97
CA ARG A 17 -3.86 -28.80 -20.58
C ARG A 17 -3.66 -28.76 -19.06
N GLU A 18 -4.73 -28.80 -18.30
CA GLU A 18 -4.69 -28.80 -16.83
C GLU A 18 -4.00 -30.07 -16.31
N GLN A 19 -4.28 -31.23 -16.89
CA GLN A 19 -3.60 -32.49 -16.54
C GLN A 19 -2.10 -32.49 -16.88
N LYS A 20 -1.68 -31.80 -17.94
CA LYS A 20 -0.27 -31.70 -18.35
C LYS A 20 0.52 -30.66 -17.59
N ILE A 21 -0.09 -29.53 -17.25
CA ILE A 21 0.58 -28.39 -16.61
C ILE A 21 0.54 -28.48 -15.08
N ALA A 22 -0.57 -28.96 -14.51
CA ALA A 22 -0.76 -28.98 -13.06
C ALA A 22 0.32 -29.78 -12.28
N PRO A 23 0.82 -30.94 -12.76
CA PRO A 23 1.89 -31.64 -12.07
C PRO A 23 3.22 -30.90 -12.12
N LEU A 24 3.55 -30.26 -13.25
CA LEU A 24 4.79 -29.51 -13.42
C LEU A 24 4.80 -28.21 -12.60
N SER A 25 3.69 -27.50 -12.58
CA SER A 25 3.53 -26.30 -11.78
C SER A 25 3.52 -26.59 -10.28
N ARG A 26 2.87 -27.68 -9.84
CA ARG A 26 2.91 -28.14 -8.45
C ARG A 26 4.31 -28.55 -8.00
N LEU A 27 5.05 -29.24 -8.85
CA LEU A 27 6.43 -29.67 -8.55
C LEU A 27 7.41 -28.50 -8.51
N ALA A 28 7.25 -27.55 -9.42
CA ALA A 28 8.02 -26.31 -9.43
C ALA A 28 7.71 -25.48 -8.17
N TYR A 29 6.44 -25.27 -7.86
CA TYR A 29 6.00 -24.58 -6.67
C TYR A 29 6.44 -25.26 -5.37
N GLN A 30 6.38 -26.60 -5.30
CA GLN A 30 6.89 -27.35 -4.15
C GLN A 30 8.40 -27.20 -3.98
N LYS A 31 9.18 -27.26 -5.06
CA LYS A 31 10.62 -27.07 -5.02
C LYS A 31 11.00 -25.64 -4.63
N GLU A 32 10.31 -24.65 -5.16
CA GLU A 32 10.50 -23.26 -4.77
C GLU A 32 10.14 -23.04 -3.29
N ARG A 33 9.02 -23.63 -2.83
CA ARG A 33 8.61 -23.55 -1.44
C ARG A 33 9.59 -24.25 -0.50
N GLU A 34 10.09 -25.45 -0.87
CA GLU A 34 11.12 -26.15 -0.10
C GLU A 34 12.47 -25.42 -0.11
N ALA A 35 12.82 -24.74 -1.19
CA ALA A 35 13.99 -23.88 -1.26
C ALA A 35 13.81 -22.65 -0.35
N GLN A 36 12.67 -22.00 -0.43
CA GLN A 36 12.29 -20.89 0.44
C GLN A 36 12.21 -21.32 1.92
N ASP A 37 11.71 -22.52 2.23
CA ASP A 37 11.64 -23.05 3.60
C ASP A 37 13.02 -23.37 4.17
N LYS A 38 14.01 -23.69 3.33
CA LYS A 38 15.41 -23.86 3.73
C LYS A 38 16.14 -22.52 3.93
N GLU A 39 15.75 -21.49 3.21
CA GLU A 39 16.24 -20.10 3.38
C GLU A 39 15.58 -19.38 4.56
N LYS A 40 14.49 -19.93 5.09
CA LYS A 40 13.58 -19.34 6.07
C LYS A 40 14.05 -19.31 7.52
N LEU A 41 15.32 -19.49 7.84
CA LEU A 41 15.78 -19.04 9.15
C LEU A 41 16.02 -17.53 9.07
N PHE A 42 14.93 -16.75 9.29
CA PHE A 42 15.05 -15.33 9.60
C PHE A 42 15.92 -15.21 10.87
N VAL A 43 17.17 -14.83 10.69
CA VAL A 43 18.04 -14.49 11.80
C VAL A 43 17.96 -12.98 11.98
N PHE A 44 17.45 -12.55 13.11
CA PHE A 44 17.44 -11.14 13.50
C PHE A 44 18.88 -10.64 13.63
N ASP A 45 19.21 -9.61 12.87
CA ASP A 45 20.51 -8.93 12.92
C ASP A 45 20.38 -7.60 13.66
N GLU A 46 20.76 -7.60 14.93
CA GLU A 46 20.67 -6.43 15.79
C GLU A 46 21.55 -5.27 15.30
N VAL A 47 22.72 -5.57 14.73
CA VAL A 47 23.66 -4.55 14.23
C VAL A 47 23.07 -3.89 12.99
N ALA A 48 22.55 -4.68 12.06
CA ALA A 48 21.86 -4.18 10.88
C ALA A 48 20.61 -3.36 11.27
N ALA A 49 19.82 -3.84 12.23
CA ALA A 49 18.63 -3.13 12.70
C ALA A 49 18.97 -1.74 13.25
N LYS A 50 19.99 -1.64 14.13
CA LYS A 50 20.47 -0.35 14.68
C LYS A 50 21.04 0.58 13.61
N THR A 51 21.80 0.03 12.67
CA THR A 51 22.39 0.80 11.57
C THR A 51 21.28 1.34 10.65
N ASN A 52 20.34 0.52 10.26
CA ASN A 52 19.23 0.92 9.40
C ASN A 52 18.26 1.87 10.10
N ALA A 53 18.05 1.74 11.42
CA ALA A 53 17.26 2.68 12.21
C ALA A 53 17.76 4.12 12.11
N SER A 54 19.09 4.33 12.01
CA SER A 54 19.66 5.69 11.84
C SER A 54 19.32 6.33 10.48
N GLN A 55 18.87 5.54 9.51
CA GLN A 55 18.52 5.96 8.15
C GLN A 55 17.02 5.79 7.88
N ALA A 56 16.26 5.34 8.87
CA ALA A 56 14.84 5.06 8.72
C ALA A 56 14.02 6.35 8.67
N GLU A 57 12.97 6.31 7.85
CA GLU A 57 12.07 7.43 7.62
C GLU A 57 10.65 7.09 8.09
N VAL A 58 10.05 8.00 8.84
CA VAL A 58 8.62 7.99 9.14
C VAL A 58 7.90 8.71 8.01
N CYS A 59 7.07 7.96 7.29
CA CYS A 59 6.28 8.45 6.17
C CYS A 59 4.82 8.52 6.59
N VAL A 60 4.09 9.56 6.23
CA VAL A 60 2.68 9.72 6.61
C VAL A 60 1.85 10.08 5.39
N LEU A 61 0.83 9.26 5.08
CA LEU A 61 -0.19 9.58 4.10
C LEU A 61 -1.29 10.38 4.79
N VAL A 62 -1.46 11.64 4.39
CA VAL A 62 -2.37 12.60 5.02
C VAL A 62 -3.45 13.08 4.05
N GLU A 63 -4.62 13.46 4.58
CA GLU A 63 -5.76 13.98 3.81
C GLU A 63 -6.01 15.47 4.08
N SER A 64 -5.25 16.10 4.98
CA SER A 64 -5.43 17.51 5.30
C SER A 64 -4.15 18.21 5.76
N PRO A 65 -4.07 19.55 5.61
CA PRO A 65 -2.98 20.35 6.14
C PRO A 65 -2.83 20.24 7.67
N GLU A 66 -3.91 19.98 8.39
CA GLU A 66 -3.87 19.79 9.85
C GLU A 66 -3.14 18.51 10.21
N GLN A 67 -3.49 17.38 9.56
CA GLN A 67 -2.77 16.12 9.72
C GLN A 67 -1.29 16.28 9.34
N ALA A 68 -0.98 16.98 8.24
CA ALA A 68 0.40 17.23 7.81
C ALA A 68 1.21 17.96 8.90
N ARG A 69 0.65 19.02 9.50
CA ARG A 69 1.32 19.78 10.56
C ARG A 69 1.59 18.93 11.81
N VAL A 70 0.62 18.14 12.24
CA VAL A 70 0.80 17.32 13.45
C VAL A 70 1.75 16.15 13.18
N ALA A 71 1.73 15.57 11.98
CA ALA A 71 2.66 14.53 11.57
C ALA A 71 4.11 15.03 11.57
N LEU A 72 4.38 16.19 10.98
CA LEU A 72 5.72 16.80 11.00
C LEU A 72 6.23 17.08 12.42
N LYS A 73 5.35 17.59 13.30
CA LYS A 73 5.69 17.82 14.71
C LYS A 73 5.93 16.51 15.47
N ALA A 74 5.31 15.42 15.05
CA ALA A 74 5.42 14.10 15.65
C ALA A 74 6.61 13.29 15.13
N GLY A 75 7.40 13.83 14.19
CA GLY A 75 8.62 13.21 13.68
C GLY A 75 8.50 12.61 12.28
N ALA A 76 7.47 12.95 11.50
CA ALA A 76 7.41 12.55 10.11
C ALA A 76 8.56 13.17 9.29
N ASN A 77 9.24 12.34 8.49
CA ASN A 77 10.28 12.75 7.56
C ASN A 77 9.72 13.07 6.18
N ARG A 78 8.68 12.32 5.76
CA ARG A 78 8.01 12.46 4.47
C ARG A 78 6.50 12.52 4.64
N LEU A 79 5.88 13.35 3.81
CA LEU A 79 4.42 13.44 3.71
C LEU A 79 3.98 13.03 2.31
N TYR A 80 2.90 12.30 2.27
CA TYR A 80 2.16 11.98 1.04
C TYR A 80 0.72 12.47 1.19
N ALA A 81 0.10 12.88 0.10
CA ALA A 81 -1.33 13.17 0.09
C ALA A 81 -1.96 12.67 -1.20
N THR A 82 -3.19 12.14 -1.10
CA THR A 82 -3.95 11.72 -2.26
C THR A 82 -4.25 12.91 -3.17
N THR A 83 -4.40 12.65 -4.46
CA THR A 83 -4.76 13.71 -5.43
C THR A 83 -6.10 14.33 -5.11
N ASP A 84 -7.03 13.56 -4.52
CA ASP A 84 -8.31 14.09 -4.05
C ASP A 84 -8.10 15.08 -2.89
N ALA A 85 -7.29 14.72 -1.89
CA ALA A 85 -6.98 15.62 -0.78
C ALA A 85 -6.29 16.91 -1.24
N LEU A 86 -5.41 16.81 -2.22
CA LEU A 86 -4.72 17.97 -2.80
C LEU A 86 -5.66 18.88 -3.60
N ALA A 87 -6.65 18.30 -4.30
CA ALA A 87 -7.61 19.06 -5.09
C ALA A 87 -8.76 19.66 -4.27
N GLU A 88 -9.19 18.95 -3.20
CA GLU A 88 -10.38 19.29 -2.42
C GLU A 88 -10.13 20.29 -1.28
N THR A 89 -8.88 20.34 -0.81
CA THR A 89 -8.50 21.11 0.37
C THR A 89 -7.54 22.23 -0.01
N SER A 90 -7.68 23.40 0.58
CA SER A 90 -6.71 24.49 0.42
C SER A 90 -5.45 24.18 1.23
N TRP A 91 -4.35 23.93 0.54
CA TRP A 91 -3.06 23.67 1.15
C TRP A 91 -2.20 24.93 1.22
N PRO A 92 -1.64 25.27 2.39
CA PRO A 92 -0.61 26.29 2.49
C PRO A 92 0.63 25.92 1.67
N GLU A 93 1.23 26.89 1.02
CA GLU A 93 2.35 26.72 0.10
C GLU A 93 3.54 26.00 0.75
N ASP A 94 3.84 26.33 2.01
CA ASP A 94 4.92 25.77 2.79
C ASP A 94 4.73 24.27 3.12
N LEU A 95 3.49 23.81 3.18
CA LEU A 95 3.14 22.40 3.33
C LEU A 95 3.08 21.69 1.98
N LEU A 96 2.47 22.32 0.99
CA LEU A 96 2.36 21.75 -0.36
C LEU A 96 3.74 21.41 -0.95
N ALA A 97 4.74 22.25 -0.67
CA ALA A 97 6.12 22.02 -1.10
C ALA A 97 6.79 20.78 -0.44
N LYS A 98 6.20 20.26 0.66
CA LYS A 98 6.71 19.10 1.42
C LYS A 98 5.95 17.82 1.18
N VAL A 99 4.88 17.88 0.41
CA VAL A 99 3.99 16.75 0.17
C VAL A 99 4.29 16.12 -1.17
N THR A 100 4.48 14.80 -1.18
CA THR A 100 4.57 13.99 -2.39
C THR A 100 3.14 13.59 -2.81
N PRO A 101 2.72 13.89 -4.04
CA PRO A 101 1.43 13.45 -4.53
C PRO A 101 1.34 11.92 -4.60
N TRP A 102 0.22 11.38 -4.12
CA TRP A 102 -0.11 9.97 -4.11
C TRP A 102 -1.20 9.73 -5.14
N LEU A 103 -0.80 9.33 -6.37
CA LEU A 103 -1.71 9.16 -7.50
C LEU A 103 -2.67 8.00 -7.27
N ASP A 104 -3.83 8.05 -7.92
CA ASP A 104 -4.81 6.97 -7.84
C ASP A 104 -4.29 5.68 -8.48
N GLU A 105 -4.78 4.54 -8.03
CA GLU A 105 -4.51 3.25 -8.67
C GLU A 105 -5.27 3.05 -9.98
N VAL A 106 -6.39 3.72 -10.15
CA VAL A 106 -7.20 3.70 -11.37
C VAL A 106 -6.95 4.98 -12.14
N CYS A 107 -6.37 4.85 -13.33
CA CYS A 107 -6.15 5.95 -14.26
C CYS A 107 -6.72 5.55 -15.62
N ARG A 108 -7.82 6.20 -16.02
CA ARG A 108 -8.41 6.10 -17.34
C ARG A 108 -7.96 7.29 -18.19
N GLU A 109 -8.23 7.28 -19.49
CA GLU A 109 -7.91 8.39 -20.37
C GLU A 109 -8.44 9.74 -19.84
N ILE A 110 -9.64 9.77 -19.31
CA ILE A 110 -10.23 10.98 -18.72
C ILE A 110 -9.49 11.46 -17.45
N ASP A 111 -8.83 10.56 -16.72
CA ASP A 111 -8.12 10.90 -15.49
C ASP A 111 -6.79 11.60 -15.74
N HIS A 112 -6.20 11.47 -16.93
CA HIS A 112 -4.93 12.11 -17.28
C HIS A 112 -4.97 13.64 -17.11
N MET A 113 -6.10 14.28 -17.45
CA MET A 113 -6.26 15.73 -17.27
C MET A 113 -6.08 16.19 -15.83
N ARG A 114 -6.43 15.38 -14.85
CA ARG A 114 -6.32 15.72 -13.43
C ARG A 114 -5.07 15.14 -12.74
N LEU A 115 -4.54 14.00 -13.22
CA LEU A 115 -3.39 13.32 -12.59
C LEU A 115 -2.06 13.77 -13.18
N ASP A 116 -1.96 13.92 -14.49
CA ASP A 116 -0.73 14.28 -15.18
C ASP A 116 -0.08 15.60 -14.72
N PRO A 117 -0.82 16.64 -14.28
CA PRO A 117 -0.21 17.86 -13.75
C PRO A 117 0.65 17.65 -12.51
N TYR A 118 0.45 16.57 -11.75
CA TYR A 118 1.28 16.24 -10.59
C TYR A 118 2.62 15.61 -10.97
N VAL A 119 2.74 15.09 -12.19
CA VAL A 119 3.96 14.43 -12.69
C VAL A 119 4.89 15.47 -13.31
N ALA A 120 5.89 15.92 -12.57
CA ALA A 120 6.81 16.97 -12.98
C ALA A 120 8.27 16.56 -12.82
N ALA A 121 9.13 17.00 -13.74
CA ALA A 121 10.56 16.71 -13.74
C ALA A 121 11.24 17.05 -12.41
N GLY A 122 12.04 16.14 -11.89
CA GLY A 122 12.78 16.28 -10.62
C GLY A 122 11.91 16.27 -9.38
N LYS A 123 10.58 16.01 -9.48
CA LYS A 123 9.67 15.91 -8.34
C LYS A 123 9.36 14.47 -8.00
N GLN A 124 9.28 14.20 -6.71
CA GLN A 124 8.83 12.90 -6.21
C GLN A 124 7.34 12.71 -6.49
N ILE A 125 6.95 11.50 -6.85
CA ILE A 125 5.57 11.11 -7.13
C ILE A 125 5.35 9.65 -6.73
N ALA A 126 4.25 9.34 -6.07
CA ALA A 126 3.85 7.96 -5.79
C ALA A 126 2.81 7.52 -6.83
N VAL A 127 3.16 6.51 -7.63
CA VAL A 127 2.36 6.05 -8.77
C VAL A 127 1.58 4.78 -8.44
N GLY A 128 0.32 4.74 -8.85
CA GLY A 128 -0.62 3.66 -8.53
C GLY A 128 -0.76 2.60 -9.63
N ASN A 129 -0.18 2.82 -10.81
CA ASN A 129 -0.23 1.87 -11.93
C ASN A 129 0.99 2.02 -12.84
N ILE A 130 1.18 1.05 -13.74
CA ILE A 130 2.35 0.97 -14.63
C ILE A 130 2.38 2.08 -15.68
N SER A 131 1.22 2.55 -16.16
CA SER A 131 1.18 3.64 -17.14
C SER A 131 1.64 4.97 -16.54
N GLU A 132 1.30 5.24 -15.27
CA GLU A 132 1.81 6.39 -14.53
C GLU A 132 3.31 6.29 -14.23
N LEU A 133 3.81 5.07 -13.96
CA LEU A 133 5.25 4.85 -13.83
C LEU A 133 5.98 5.23 -15.12
N ALA A 134 5.51 4.73 -16.26
CA ALA A 134 6.09 5.04 -17.55
C ALA A 134 6.05 6.56 -17.85
N LEU A 135 4.93 7.22 -17.59
CA LEU A 135 4.78 8.66 -17.76
C LEU A 135 5.72 9.44 -16.83
N ALA A 136 5.87 9.01 -15.59
CA ALA A 136 6.76 9.66 -14.62
C ALA A 136 8.22 9.59 -15.06
N VAL A 137 8.65 8.43 -15.54
CA VAL A 137 10.01 8.24 -16.09
C VAL A 137 10.21 9.10 -17.34
N GLU A 138 9.26 9.09 -18.28
CA GLU A 138 9.31 9.91 -19.51
C GLU A 138 9.46 11.40 -19.19
N ARG A 139 8.75 11.90 -18.18
CA ARG A 139 8.81 13.30 -17.75
C ARG A 139 9.98 13.63 -16.85
N GLY A 140 10.82 12.65 -16.48
CA GLY A 140 11.95 12.84 -15.57
C GLY A 140 11.54 13.14 -14.12
N ALA A 141 10.38 12.66 -13.70
CA ALA A 141 9.98 12.66 -12.29
C ALA A 141 10.72 11.55 -11.52
N ILE A 142 10.58 11.53 -10.21
CA ILE A 142 11.19 10.53 -9.30
C ILE A 142 10.05 9.63 -8.77
N PRO A 143 9.70 8.53 -9.48
CA PRO A 143 8.55 7.74 -9.14
C PRO A 143 8.82 6.72 -8.03
N GLU A 144 7.92 6.65 -7.06
CA GLU A 144 7.80 5.56 -6.11
C GLU A 144 6.55 4.75 -6.44
N VAL A 145 6.68 3.43 -6.49
CA VAL A 145 5.56 2.53 -6.81
C VAL A 145 4.77 2.25 -5.54
N ARG A 146 3.44 2.39 -5.63
CA ARG A 146 2.53 2.18 -4.52
C ARG A 146 2.24 0.69 -4.27
N GLU A 147 1.77 0.42 -3.08
CA GLU A 147 1.37 -0.90 -2.56
C GLU A 147 0.26 -1.61 -3.36
N CYS A 148 -0.52 -0.86 -4.13
CA CYS A 148 -1.60 -1.42 -4.96
C CYS A 148 -1.09 -2.12 -6.24
N ILE A 149 0.17 -1.87 -6.64
CA ILE A 149 0.82 -2.67 -7.67
C ILE A 149 1.35 -3.95 -6.98
N PRO A 150 0.88 -5.15 -7.39
CA PRO A 150 1.20 -6.38 -6.69
C PRO A 150 2.66 -6.78 -6.89
N VAL A 151 3.48 -6.55 -5.86
CA VAL A 151 4.89 -6.95 -5.83
C VAL A 151 5.04 -8.03 -4.77
N HIS A 152 5.10 -9.29 -5.19
CA HIS A 152 5.12 -10.47 -4.32
C HIS A 152 6.41 -11.30 -4.45
N ASN A 153 7.38 -10.85 -5.27
CA ASN A 153 8.65 -11.54 -5.44
C ASN A 153 9.74 -10.58 -5.97
N ASP A 154 10.97 -11.03 -5.89
CA ASP A 154 12.15 -10.26 -6.31
C ASP A 154 12.14 -9.91 -7.79
N TYR A 155 11.56 -10.78 -8.65
CA TYR A 155 11.49 -10.52 -10.10
C TYR A 155 10.58 -9.33 -10.41
N ALA A 156 9.42 -9.25 -9.74
CA ALA A 156 8.52 -8.11 -9.89
C ALA A 156 9.17 -6.82 -9.36
N LEU A 157 9.88 -6.90 -8.23
CA LEU A 157 10.60 -5.77 -7.66
C LEU A 157 11.70 -5.28 -8.62
N GLN A 158 12.51 -6.20 -9.16
CA GLN A 158 13.58 -5.87 -10.12
C GLN A 158 13.00 -5.29 -11.42
N ALA A 159 11.90 -5.85 -11.93
CA ALA A 159 11.25 -5.33 -13.13
C ALA A 159 10.79 -3.87 -12.96
N LEU A 160 10.26 -3.50 -11.80
CA LEU A 160 9.89 -2.13 -11.51
C LEU A 160 11.12 -1.20 -11.41
N ALA A 161 12.21 -1.68 -10.80
CA ALA A 161 13.47 -0.95 -10.77
C ALA A 161 14.03 -0.72 -12.18
N ASP A 162 14.01 -1.75 -13.05
CA ASP A 162 14.45 -1.67 -14.44
C ASP A 162 13.55 -0.73 -15.27
N MET A 163 12.28 -0.60 -14.91
CA MET A 163 11.36 0.38 -15.50
C MET A 163 11.58 1.81 -15.00
N GLY A 164 12.50 2.04 -14.06
CA GLY A 164 12.86 3.35 -13.54
C GLY A 164 12.15 3.77 -12.24
N ALA A 165 11.58 2.81 -11.50
CA ALA A 165 11.09 3.11 -10.15
C ALA A 165 12.26 3.43 -9.21
N GLU A 166 12.12 4.49 -8.40
CA GLU A 166 13.11 4.95 -7.43
C GLU A 166 12.79 4.50 -5.99
N GLY A 167 11.72 3.72 -5.83
CA GLY A 167 11.30 3.11 -4.58
C GLY A 167 10.00 2.34 -4.73
N VAL A 168 9.73 1.41 -3.81
CA VAL A 168 8.53 0.58 -3.82
C VAL A 168 7.94 0.49 -2.41
N TRP A 169 6.63 0.68 -2.32
CA TRP A 169 5.83 0.35 -1.15
C TRP A 169 5.33 -1.08 -1.29
N LEU A 170 5.77 -1.95 -0.38
CA LEU A 170 5.42 -3.37 -0.41
C LEU A 170 3.95 -3.58 -0.04
N ASN A 171 3.35 -4.60 -0.63
CA ASN A 171 1.95 -4.95 -0.44
C ASN A 171 1.68 -5.48 0.98
N SER A 172 0.53 -5.11 1.54
CA SER A 172 0.09 -5.54 2.88
C SER A 172 -0.29 -7.03 2.98
N GLU A 173 -0.32 -7.74 1.86
CA GLU A 173 -0.58 -9.18 1.78
C GLU A 173 0.66 -10.03 2.06
N LEU A 174 1.84 -9.43 2.11
CA LEU A 174 3.09 -10.11 2.39
C LEU A 174 3.23 -10.47 3.86
N THR A 175 3.81 -11.63 4.12
CA THR A 175 4.28 -12.02 5.45
C THR A 175 5.55 -11.25 5.82
N LEU A 176 5.85 -11.18 7.12
CA LEU A 176 7.09 -10.57 7.61
C LEU A 176 8.34 -11.20 6.99
N GLN A 177 8.31 -12.51 6.74
CA GLN A 177 9.43 -13.23 6.11
C GLN A 177 9.60 -12.82 4.64
N GLU A 178 8.51 -12.69 3.88
CA GLU A 178 8.54 -12.24 2.48
C GLU A 178 8.98 -10.79 2.38
N ILE A 179 8.48 -9.91 3.27
CA ILE A 179 8.94 -8.51 3.38
C ILE A 179 10.46 -8.47 3.60
N CYS A 180 10.96 -9.26 4.55
CA CYS A 180 12.37 -9.31 4.88
C CYS A 180 13.22 -9.89 3.74
N HIS A 181 12.73 -10.93 3.06
CA HIS A 181 13.40 -11.51 1.90
C HIS A 181 13.55 -10.46 0.78
N MET A 182 12.46 -9.82 0.41
CA MET A 182 12.45 -8.80 -0.64
C MET A 182 13.30 -7.59 -0.29
N ALA A 183 13.25 -7.12 0.98
CA ALA A 183 14.03 -5.97 1.41
C ALA A 183 15.54 -6.19 1.35
N ARG A 184 16.01 -7.42 1.62
CA ARG A 184 17.45 -7.77 1.50
C ARG A 184 17.94 -7.79 0.07
N ASN A 185 17.09 -8.18 -0.87
CA ASN A 185 17.44 -8.36 -2.27
C ASN A 185 17.12 -7.12 -3.12
N ALA A 186 16.46 -6.12 -2.54
CA ALA A 186 16.02 -4.93 -3.25
C ALA A 186 17.19 -4.06 -3.72
N SER A 187 17.21 -3.72 -5.00
CA SER A 187 18.13 -2.74 -5.60
C SER A 187 17.69 -1.29 -5.38
N ILE A 188 16.42 -1.07 -5.02
CA ILE A 188 15.82 0.23 -4.73
C ILE A 188 15.20 0.22 -3.33
N PRO A 189 15.05 1.40 -2.68
CA PRO A 189 14.44 1.50 -1.36
C PRO A 189 13.05 0.89 -1.30
N VAL A 190 12.81 0.06 -0.28
CA VAL A 190 11.49 -0.50 0.00
C VAL A 190 10.90 0.12 1.25
N GLY A 191 9.59 0.32 1.24
CA GLY A 191 8.80 0.79 2.36
C GLY A 191 7.65 -0.16 2.67
N TYR A 192 7.14 -0.08 3.89
CA TYR A 192 5.99 -0.87 4.32
C TYR A 192 5.07 -0.05 5.23
N MET A 193 3.76 -0.25 5.09
CA MET A 193 2.78 0.36 5.99
C MET A 193 2.77 -0.38 7.32
N VAL A 194 2.97 0.35 8.43
CA VAL A 194 3.02 -0.24 9.78
C VAL A 194 1.89 0.24 10.69
N SER A 195 1.16 1.26 10.28
CA SER A 195 0.03 1.78 11.07
C SER A 195 -1.03 2.39 10.16
N GLY A 196 -2.29 2.05 10.38
CA GLY A 196 -3.43 2.53 9.61
C GLY A 196 -4.45 1.43 9.37
N ARG A 197 -5.42 1.67 8.49
CA ARG A 197 -6.35 0.62 8.04
C ARG A 197 -5.93 0.12 6.66
N ILE A 198 -5.81 -1.20 6.52
CA ILE A 198 -5.51 -1.81 5.23
C ILE A 198 -6.69 -1.52 4.29
N ARG A 199 -6.41 -0.93 3.13
CA ARG A 199 -7.40 -0.78 2.08
C ARG A 199 -7.57 -2.13 1.38
N THR A 200 -8.76 -2.73 1.56
CA THR A 200 -9.07 -4.08 1.07
C THR A 200 -9.60 -4.08 -0.35
N MET A 201 -10.20 -2.97 -0.79
CA MET A 201 -10.77 -2.86 -2.14
C MET A 201 -10.85 -1.41 -2.59
N THR A 202 -10.57 -1.21 -3.88
CA THR A 202 -11.00 -0.05 -4.64
C THR A 202 -11.88 -0.53 -5.79
N THR A 203 -13.07 0.03 -5.92
CA THR A 203 -14.00 -0.29 -7.00
C THR A 203 -14.49 0.96 -7.71
N GLU A 204 -14.63 0.89 -9.01
CA GLU A 204 -15.21 1.98 -9.79
C GLU A 204 -16.74 2.04 -9.69
N HIS A 205 -17.34 1.16 -8.90
CA HIS A 205 -18.76 1.21 -8.57
C HIS A 205 -19.00 2.16 -7.40
N CYS A 206 -19.90 3.13 -7.62
CA CYS A 206 -20.36 3.99 -6.55
C CYS A 206 -21.32 3.22 -5.63
N ILE A 207 -20.83 2.77 -4.50
CA ILE A 207 -21.61 1.99 -3.52
C ILE A 207 -22.81 2.75 -2.98
N LEU A 208 -22.81 4.09 -3.03
CA LEU A 208 -23.96 4.91 -2.64
C LEU A 208 -25.19 4.68 -3.53
N MET A 209 -25.01 4.21 -4.77
CA MET A 209 -26.13 3.82 -5.63
C MET A 209 -26.94 2.65 -5.03
N SER A 210 -26.28 1.73 -4.35
CA SER A 210 -26.92 0.55 -3.75
C SER A 210 -27.77 0.89 -2.53
N THR A 211 -27.62 2.10 -1.95
CA THR A 211 -28.37 2.53 -0.78
C THR A 211 -29.74 3.14 -1.11
N GLY A 212 -30.07 3.29 -2.41
CA GLY A 212 -31.28 3.97 -2.86
C GLY A 212 -31.29 5.48 -2.62
N LYS A 213 -30.18 6.08 -2.18
CA LYS A 213 -30.03 7.51 -1.92
C LYS A 213 -29.34 8.28 -3.05
N CYS A 214 -29.07 7.61 -4.18
CA CYS A 214 -28.44 8.23 -5.32
C CYS A 214 -29.39 9.27 -5.96
N ILE A 215 -28.91 10.50 -6.09
CA ILE A 215 -29.64 11.60 -6.72
C ILE A 215 -29.36 11.71 -8.23
N HIS A 216 -28.51 10.81 -8.79
CA HIS A 216 -28.04 10.80 -10.17
C HIS A 216 -27.34 12.11 -10.65
N ASP A 217 -26.95 12.97 -9.71
CA ASP A 217 -26.13 14.15 -9.91
C ASP A 217 -24.89 14.03 -9.02
N CYS A 218 -23.81 13.65 -9.64
CA CYS A 218 -22.58 13.37 -8.91
C CYS A 218 -21.89 14.61 -8.39
N ASP A 219 -22.03 15.75 -9.06
CA ASP A 219 -21.41 17.02 -8.66
C ASP A 219 -22.16 17.64 -7.46
N ALA A 220 -23.49 17.43 -7.38
CA ALA A 220 -24.31 17.87 -6.27
C ALA A 220 -24.39 16.87 -5.10
N CYS A 221 -23.79 15.69 -5.23
CA CYS A 221 -23.90 14.62 -4.24
C CYS A 221 -23.11 14.95 -2.95
N LYS A 222 -23.84 15.19 -1.87
CA LYS A 222 -23.26 15.48 -0.53
C LYS A 222 -22.73 14.23 0.18
N LEU A 223 -23.12 13.02 -0.23
CA LEU A 223 -22.69 11.77 0.40
C LEU A 223 -21.30 11.32 -0.05
N ARG A 224 -20.77 11.91 -1.14
CA ARG A 224 -19.41 11.68 -1.58
C ARG A 224 -18.43 12.32 -0.60
N LEU A 225 -17.26 11.71 -0.45
CA LEU A 225 -16.21 12.12 0.49
C LEU A 225 -16.56 11.91 1.97
N GLU A 226 -17.82 11.64 2.31
CA GLU A 226 -18.20 11.25 3.67
C GLU A 226 -17.80 9.78 3.91
N GLU A 227 -17.44 9.48 5.15
CA GLU A 227 -17.18 8.11 5.58
C GLU A 227 -18.51 7.41 5.83
N HIS A 228 -18.70 6.29 5.18
CA HIS A 228 -19.81 5.37 5.36
C HIS A 228 -19.30 4.06 5.93
N THR A 229 -20.23 3.19 6.33
CA THR A 229 -19.88 1.89 6.89
C THR A 229 -20.62 0.79 6.16
N LEU A 230 -19.86 -0.24 5.71
CA LEU A 230 -20.43 -1.50 5.29
C LEU A 230 -20.42 -2.48 6.46
N ARG A 231 -21.53 -3.16 6.66
CA ARG A 231 -21.62 -4.25 7.63
C ARG A 231 -21.35 -5.57 6.93
N GLY A 232 -20.30 -6.26 7.33
CA GLY A 232 -19.99 -7.61 6.88
C GLY A 232 -20.89 -8.68 7.53
N ILE A 233 -20.75 -9.92 7.07
CA ILE A 233 -21.52 -11.08 7.54
C ILE A 233 -21.25 -11.34 9.03
N ASP A 234 -20.01 -11.17 9.46
CA ASP A 234 -19.56 -11.41 10.84
C ASP A 234 -19.77 -10.21 11.77
N ASN A 235 -20.65 -9.28 11.40
CA ASN A 235 -20.88 -7.99 12.07
C ASN A 235 -19.64 -7.07 12.12
N ASP A 236 -18.67 -7.29 11.29
CA ASP A 236 -17.56 -6.37 11.10
C ASP A 236 -18.06 -5.11 10.38
N TYR A 237 -17.53 -3.96 10.79
CA TYR A 237 -17.88 -2.66 10.23
C TYR A 237 -16.69 -2.11 9.43
N MET A 238 -16.79 -2.19 8.12
CA MET A 238 -15.76 -1.74 7.20
C MET A 238 -16.02 -0.28 6.80
N PRO A 239 -15.08 0.64 7.06
CA PRO A 239 -15.19 2.01 6.57
C PRO A 239 -15.19 2.04 5.05
N VAL A 240 -16.01 2.91 4.47
CA VAL A 240 -16.09 3.13 3.02
C VAL A 240 -16.17 4.61 2.74
N ARG A 241 -15.40 5.05 1.76
CA ARG A 241 -15.50 6.40 1.22
C ARG A 241 -15.61 6.35 -0.30
N THR A 242 -16.57 7.04 -0.86
CA THR A 242 -16.70 7.20 -2.32
C THR A 242 -16.14 8.56 -2.70
N ASP A 243 -15.19 8.58 -3.62
CA ASP A 243 -14.57 9.81 -4.12
C ASP A 243 -15.47 10.56 -5.11
N ARG A 244 -15.03 11.74 -5.57
CA ARG A 244 -15.75 12.57 -6.55
C ARG A 244 -15.94 11.90 -7.90
N HIS A 245 -15.11 10.92 -8.23
CA HIS A 245 -15.16 10.19 -9.50
C HIS A 245 -16.08 8.98 -9.43
N GLY A 246 -16.73 8.75 -8.26
CA GLY A 246 -17.63 7.63 -8.04
C GLY A 246 -16.93 6.32 -7.71
N ARG A 247 -15.64 6.36 -7.42
CA ARG A 247 -14.88 5.19 -6.96
C ARG A 247 -15.05 5.02 -5.47
N SER A 248 -15.34 3.81 -5.04
CA SER A 248 -15.49 3.49 -3.63
C SER A 248 -14.25 2.76 -3.13
N LYS A 249 -13.68 3.26 -2.05
CA LYS A 249 -12.55 2.67 -1.33
C LYS A 249 -13.06 2.06 -0.05
N ILE A 250 -12.70 0.81 0.23
CA ILE A 250 -13.15 0.03 1.39
C ILE A 250 -11.93 -0.34 2.21
N TRP A 251 -12.01 -0.16 3.52
CA TRP A 251 -10.92 -0.47 4.44
C TRP A 251 -11.28 -1.61 5.39
N SER A 252 -10.26 -2.25 5.93
CA SER A 252 -10.39 -3.28 6.95
C SER A 252 -11.14 -2.76 8.18
N PRO A 253 -11.91 -3.62 8.87
CA PRO A 253 -12.67 -3.22 10.06
C PRO A 253 -11.77 -2.87 11.25
N LYS A 254 -10.54 -3.37 11.29
CA LYS A 254 -9.56 -3.12 12.36
C LYS A 254 -8.38 -2.31 11.87
N LEU A 255 -7.78 -1.53 12.76
CA LEU A 255 -6.47 -0.92 12.52
C LEU A 255 -5.43 -2.02 12.37
N PHE A 256 -4.58 -1.90 11.39
CA PHE A 256 -3.37 -2.68 11.26
C PHE A 256 -2.26 -2.05 12.11
N ASP A 257 -1.54 -2.88 12.85
CA ASP A 257 -0.43 -2.47 13.68
C ASP A 257 0.77 -3.42 13.50
N GLY A 258 1.70 -3.02 12.66
CA GLY A 258 2.99 -3.67 12.41
C GLY A 258 4.16 -3.02 13.14
N VAL A 259 3.89 -2.06 14.05
CA VAL A 259 4.95 -1.35 14.78
C VAL A 259 5.81 -2.27 15.67
N PRO A 260 5.26 -3.30 16.34
CA PRO A 260 6.09 -4.24 17.10
C PRO A 260 7.12 -5.01 16.28
N GLU A 261 6.90 -5.20 14.97
CA GLU A 261 7.77 -5.95 14.05
C GLU A 261 8.77 -5.04 13.30
N MET A 262 8.83 -3.76 13.62
CA MET A 262 9.70 -2.82 12.91
C MET A 262 11.20 -3.13 13.10
N ALA A 263 11.60 -3.67 14.24
CA ALA A 263 13.01 -4.05 14.43
C ALA A 263 13.45 -5.15 13.46
N GLU A 264 12.59 -6.15 13.25
CA GLU A 264 12.80 -7.23 12.28
C GLU A 264 12.88 -6.67 10.85
N MET A 265 11.94 -5.80 10.49
CA MET A 265 11.91 -5.14 9.18
C MET A 265 13.17 -4.29 8.96
N LEU A 266 13.62 -3.54 9.98
CA LEU A 266 14.86 -2.77 9.96
C LEU A 266 16.08 -3.67 9.78
N SER A 267 16.12 -4.82 10.47
CA SER A 267 17.23 -5.78 10.35
C SER A 267 17.39 -6.33 8.93
N CYS A 268 16.32 -6.31 8.15
CA CYS A 268 16.28 -6.80 6.78
C CYS A 268 16.47 -5.70 5.72
N GLY A 269 16.51 -4.43 6.10
CA GLY A 269 16.75 -3.34 5.17
C GLY A 269 15.52 -2.51 4.79
N VAL A 270 14.33 -2.78 5.36
CA VAL A 270 13.20 -1.85 5.25
C VAL A 270 13.56 -0.57 6.01
N LYS A 271 13.49 0.57 5.33
CA LYS A 271 13.88 1.88 5.90
C LYS A 271 12.77 2.92 5.85
N ARG A 272 11.63 2.62 5.25
CA ARG A 272 10.50 3.54 5.12
C ARG A 272 9.26 2.92 5.75
N PHE A 273 8.70 3.59 6.75
CA PHE A 273 7.55 3.10 7.50
C PHE A 273 6.37 4.05 7.35
N MET A 274 5.28 3.57 6.75
CA MET A 274 4.10 4.37 6.48
C MET A 274 3.11 4.31 7.62
N VAL A 275 2.63 5.50 8.01
CA VAL A 275 1.37 5.70 8.73
C VAL A 275 0.32 6.13 7.70
N ASP A 276 -0.68 5.31 7.45
CA ASP A 276 -1.84 5.71 6.65
C ASP A 276 -2.85 6.43 7.54
N ALA A 277 -2.88 7.75 7.43
CA ALA A 277 -3.76 8.61 8.20
C ALA A 277 -5.07 8.95 7.47
N THR A 278 -5.40 8.29 6.35
CA THR A 278 -6.59 8.58 5.53
C THR A 278 -7.88 8.62 6.36
N LEU A 279 -8.02 7.72 7.33
CA LEU A 279 -9.22 7.62 8.20
C LEU A 279 -8.94 8.02 9.66
N LEU A 280 -7.84 8.72 9.91
CA LEU A 280 -7.48 9.16 11.27
C LEU A 280 -7.82 10.62 11.48
N SER A 281 -8.15 10.98 12.71
CA SER A 281 -8.18 12.38 13.12
C SER A 281 -6.75 12.96 13.20
N ALA A 282 -6.61 14.27 13.31
CA ALA A 282 -5.31 14.91 13.51
C ALA A 282 -4.60 14.40 14.77
N GLU A 283 -5.34 14.20 15.87
CA GLU A 283 -4.79 13.67 17.11
C GLU A 283 -4.33 12.23 16.96
N GLN A 284 -5.14 11.36 16.35
CA GLN A 284 -4.75 9.98 16.06
C GLN A 284 -3.55 9.91 15.11
N THR A 285 -3.47 10.83 14.13
CA THR A 285 -2.32 10.94 13.22
C THR A 285 -1.05 11.29 14.00
N ARG A 286 -1.13 12.25 14.93
CA ARG A 286 -0.03 12.62 15.80
C ARG A 286 0.44 11.42 16.63
N GLU A 287 -0.47 10.70 17.27
CA GLU A 287 -0.17 9.55 18.12
C GLU A 287 0.47 8.41 17.32
N ALA A 288 -0.12 8.04 16.18
CA ALA A 288 0.41 6.98 15.32
C ALA A 288 1.81 7.33 14.79
N THR A 289 2.02 8.58 14.34
CA THR A 289 3.33 9.05 13.87
C THR A 289 4.37 9.01 14.99
N SER A 290 4.04 9.54 16.18
CA SER A 290 4.95 9.51 17.33
C SER A 290 5.33 8.09 17.74
N ARG A 291 4.38 7.14 17.64
CA ARG A 291 4.61 5.74 17.99
C ARG A 291 5.57 5.07 17.02
N VAL A 292 5.46 5.34 15.71
CA VAL A 292 6.41 4.83 14.71
C VAL A 292 7.80 5.45 14.91
N ALA A 293 7.88 6.75 15.15
CA ALA A 293 9.14 7.42 15.47
C ALA A 293 9.80 6.84 16.73
N ALA A 294 9.00 6.56 17.79
CA ALA A 294 9.48 5.94 19.00
C ALA A 294 10.02 4.51 18.77
N ALA A 295 9.39 3.73 17.87
CA ALA A 295 9.87 2.39 17.51
C ALA A 295 11.23 2.43 16.82
N ILE A 296 11.45 3.38 15.92
CA ILE A 296 12.74 3.60 15.26
C ILE A 296 13.81 3.97 16.32
N ALA A 297 13.51 4.92 17.21
CA ALA A 297 14.41 5.32 18.27
C ALA A 297 14.72 4.19 19.27
N ALA A 298 13.72 3.37 19.60
CA ALA A 298 13.88 2.19 20.44
C ALA A 298 14.81 1.15 19.79
N THR A 299 14.62 0.86 18.50
CA THR A 299 15.51 -0.06 17.76
C THR A 299 16.94 0.48 17.72
N ALA A 300 17.14 1.75 17.45
CA ALA A 300 18.47 2.38 17.42
C ALA A 300 19.20 2.27 18.77
N SER A 301 18.47 2.40 19.89
CA SER A 301 19.04 2.33 21.25
C SER A 301 19.08 0.91 21.85
N GLY A 302 18.43 -0.08 21.20
CA GLY A 302 18.26 -1.43 21.75
C GLY A 302 17.22 -1.50 22.87
N ALA A 303 16.30 -0.53 22.94
CA ALA A 303 15.18 -0.53 23.88
C ALA A 303 14.00 -1.36 23.34
N SER A 304 13.07 -1.67 24.22
CA SER A 304 11.84 -2.39 23.83
C SER A 304 10.94 -1.52 22.95
N LEU A 305 10.42 -2.11 21.88
CA LEU A 305 9.47 -1.46 21.00
C LEU A 305 8.11 -1.24 21.68
N PRO A 306 7.31 -0.28 21.18
CA PRO A 306 5.94 -0.10 21.63
C PRO A 306 5.11 -1.39 21.48
N ALA A 307 4.37 -1.76 22.53
CA ALA A 307 3.49 -2.91 22.47
C ALA A 307 2.38 -2.73 21.43
N ARG A 308 1.83 -3.84 20.93
CA ARG A 308 0.72 -3.83 19.99
C ARG A 308 -0.51 -3.14 20.58
N LEU A 309 -1.18 -2.36 19.76
CA LEU A 309 -2.44 -1.71 20.13
C LEU A 309 -3.51 -2.78 20.42
N LYS A 310 -4.33 -2.52 21.43
CA LYS A 310 -5.45 -3.39 21.76
C LYS A 310 -6.41 -3.48 20.57
N ASP A 311 -6.88 -4.69 20.28
CA ASP A 311 -7.83 -5.01 19.21
C ASP A 311 -7.32 -4.69 17.76
N ALA A 312 -6.03 -4.37 17.61
CA ALA A 312 -5.43 -4.18 16.29
C ALA A 312 -5.24 -5.50 15.55
N SER A 313 -5.26 -5.42 14.21
CA SER A 313 -4.93 -6.53 13.33
C SER A 313 -3.42 -6.59 13.10
N VAL A 314 -2.92 -7.79 12.86
CA VAL A 314 -1.56 -8.05 12.38
C VAL A 314 -1.50 -8.18 10.84
N GLY A 315 -2.64 -8.02 10.15
CA GLY A 315 -2.72 -8.28 8.71
C GLY A 315 -2.24 -9.70 8.38
N HIS A 316 -1.41 -9.81 7.37
CA HIS A 316 -0.81 -11.07 6.90
C HIS A 316 0.61 -11.32 7.42
N LEU A 317 1.14 -10.50 8.35
CA LEU A 317 2.54 -10.62 8.80
C LEU A 317 2.93 -12.02 9.28
N PHE A 318 1.97 -12.80 9.81
CA PHE A 318 2.22 -14.15 10.35
C PHE A 318 1.41 -15.26 9.65
N SER A 319 0.64 -14.90 8.63
CA SER A 319 -0.22 -15.85 7.91
C SER A 319 -0.25 -15.50 6.44
N PRO A 320 0.33 -16.32 5.55
CA PRO A 320 0.29 -16.07 4.11
C PRO A 320 -1.15 -16.14 3.62
N ILE A 321 -1.41 -15.46 2.52
CA ILE A 321 -2.64 -15.67 1.73
C ILE A 321 -2.53 -17.06 1.12
N GLY A 322 -3.47 -17.94 1.48
CA GLY A 322 -3.49 -19.35 1.08
C GLY A 322 -3.83 -19.57 -0.39
#